data_569f772029a134aec9d8f8eef345b3e0
#
_entry.id   569f772029a134aec9d8f8eef345b3e0
#
_cell.length_a   1.000
_cell.length_b   1.000
_cell.length_c   1.000
_cell.angle_alpha   90.00
_cell.angle_beta   90.00
_cell.angle_gamma   90.00
#
_symmetry.space_group_name_H-M   'P 1'
#
loop_
_entity.id
_entity.type
_entity.pdbx_description
1 polymer ?
#
loop_
_entity_poly.entity_id
_entity_poly.type
_entity_poly.pdbx_seq_one_letter_code
_entity_poly.pdbx_strand_id
1 'polypeptide(L)'
;ASALYSFIKNEYGKESVLCVIPKVPQLYEFLPNIDNFKNPDELLGQEFDTVVAIDCAAKDRLATVIPFFDKAKVKINIDHHKTNPMYAQYNYVYGEKSSAGEVLVNFAKECGWKFDRDIANALYVAILTDTGGFKFDNTTAETFLAVADLMAYGINPSLLYRCCYESKPVETVKLSACAISKSEFLSNGKIAYTIITLDDMKKNKALNEHTDGIVEMLRQVNSVDIAFVIKETEEGFRAKEICPYQGRSGHCRVS
;
A
#
# COMPACT_ATOMS: atom_id res chain seq x y z
N ALA A 1 9.76 2.76 2.20
CA ALA A 1 10.48 3.18 3.40
C ALA A 1 11.67 2.25 3.69
N SER A 2 11.46 0.92 3.87
CA SER A 2 12.52 -0.06 4.18
C SER A 2 13.72 0.01 3.23
N ALA A 3 13.49 0.05 1.90
CA ALA A 3 14.56 0.18 0.90
C ALA A 3 15.37 1.48 1.07
N LEU A 4 14.71 2.62 1.28
CA LEU A 4 15.41 3.90 1.50
C LEU A 4 16.28 3.86 2.76
N TYR A 5 15.77 3.24 3.83
CA TYR A 5 16.55 3.03 5.06
C TYR A 5 17.85 2.27 4.77
N SER A 6 17.75 1.16 4.01
CA SER A 6 18.94 0.38 3.61
C SER A 6 19.89 1.19 2.76
N PHE A 7 19.41 1.96 1.78
CA PHE A 7 20.24 2.84 0.99
C PHE A 7 21.00 3.87 1.84
N ILE A 8 20.29 4.57 2.75
CA ILE A 8 20.92 5.58 3.61
C ILE A 8 21.99 4.95 4.50
N LYS A 9 21.70 3.76 5.07
CA LYS A 9 22.64 3.03 5.92
C LYS A 9 23.87 2.57 5.12
N ASN A 10 23.68 1.99 3.94
CA ASN A 10 24.73 1.40 3.13
C ASN A 10 25.66 2.48 2.51
N GLU A 11 25.07 3.57 1.99
CA GLU A 11 25.83 4.58 1.25
C GLU A 11 26.45 5.65 2.17
N TYR A 12 25.79 5.97 3.28
CA TYR A 12 26.22 7.08 4.14
C TYR A 12 26.60 6.66 5.56
N GLY A 13 26.35 5.41 5.97
CA GLY A 13 26.58 4.94 7.33
C GLY A 13 25.79 5.72 8.39
N LYS A 14 24.73 6.43 7.99
CA LYS A 14 23.94 7.26 8.88
C LYS A 14 22.84 6.48 9.55
N GLU A 15 22.65 6.75 10.83
CA GLU A 15 21.47 6.28 11.54
C GLU A 15 20.23 7.00 11.01
N SER A 16 19.18 6.22 10.80
CA SER A 16 17.86 6.71 10.41
C SER A 16 16.80 5.96 11.18
N VAL A 17 15.62 6.57 11.29
CA VAL A 17 14.47 5.98 11.96
C VAL A 17 13.38 5.73 10.95
N LEU A 18 12.85 4.50 10.94
CA LEU A 18 11.66 4.14 10.20
C LEU A 18 10.44 4.40 11.07
N CYS A 19 9.46 5.11 10.53
CA CYS A 19 8.20 5.37 11.20
C CYS A 19 7.02 4.95 10.34
N VAL A 20 5.99 4.38 10.96
CA VAL A 20 4.75 3.96 10.29
C VAL A 20 3.55 4.14 11.21
N ILE A 21 2.39 4.42 10.64
CA ILE A 21 1.14 4.63 11.37
C ILE A 21 0.06 3.70 10.82
N PRO A 22 -0.67 2.99 11.67
CA PRO A 22 -0.42 2.80 13.12
C PRO A 22 0.66 1.75 13.40
N LYS A 23 0.85 0.80 12.50
CA LYS A 23 1.85 -0.28 12.56
C LYS A 23 2.12 -0.83 11.16
N VAL A 24 3.20 -1.57 11.00
CA VAL A 24 3.46 -2.32 9.77
C VAL A 24 2.34 -3.35 9.58
N PRO A 25 1.67 -3.36 8.42
CA PRO A 25 0.68 -4.39 8.10
C PRO A 25 1.34 -5.78 8.06
N GLN A 26 0.64 -6.80 8.56
CA GLN A 26 1.13 -8.17 8.62
C GLN A 26 1.61 -8.69 7.25
N LEU A 27 0.96 -8.23 6.19
CA LEU A 27 1.32 -8.52 4.81
C LEU A 27 2.81 -8.25 4.49
N TYR A 28 3.45 -7.30 5.18
CA TYR A 28 4.83 -6.86 4.91
C TYR A 28 5.84 -7.33 5.96
N GLU A 29 5.45 -8.15 6.94
CA GLU A 29 6.34 -8.63 8.01
C GLU A 29 7.54 -9.45 7.52
N PHE A 30 7.47 -9.98 6.29
CA PHE A 30 8.57 -10.72 5.67
C PHE A 30 9.64 -9.82 5.04
N LEU A 31 9.42 -8.50 4.95
CA LEU A 31 10.38 -7.57 4.34
C LEU A 31 11.57 -7.27 5.28
N PRO A 32 12.71 -6.85 4.73
CA PRO A 32 13.86 -6.45 5.54
C PRO A 32 13.55 -5.21 6.38
N ASN A 33 14.22 -5.07 7.50
CA ASN A 33 14.16 -3.93 8.44
C ASN A 33 12.78 -3.69 9.11
N ILE A 34 11.89 -4.66 9.10
CA ILE A 34 10.55 -4.49 9.69
C ILE A 34 10.63 -4.21 11.19
N ASP A 35 11.52 -4.87 11.89
CA ASP A 35 11.74 -4.67 13.34
C ASP A 35 12.29 -3.28 13.69
N ASN A 36 12.77 -2.55 12.71
CA ASN A 36 13.29 -1.18 12.89
C ASN A 36 12.19 -0.11 12.80
N PHE A 37 10.96 -0.49 12.42
CA PHE A 37 9.86 0.46 12.37
C PHE A 37 9.39 0.84 13.78
N LYS A 38 9.27 2.15 14.01
CA LYS A 38 8.80 2.75 15.26
C LYS A 38 7.40 3.32 15.10
N ASN A 39 6.63 3.25 16.17
CA ASN A 39 5.42 4.06 16.26
C ASN A 39 5.82 5.52 16.58
N PRO A 40 5.10 6.54 16.08
CA PRO A 40 5.36 7.93 16.40
C PRO A 40 5.46 8.22 17.90
N ASP A 41 4.69 7.53 18.73
CA ASP A 41 4.71 7.71 20.20
C ASP A 41 6.06 7.32 20.83
N GLU A 42 6.77 6.37 20.24
CA GLU A 42 8.14 5.97 20.68
C GLU A 42 9.19 7.03 20.35
N LEU A 43 8.86 8.00 19.49
CA LEU A 43 9.75 9.04 19.00
C LEU A 43 9.50 10.40 19.69
N LEU A 44 8.56 10.45 20.63
CA LEU A 44 8.23 11.69 21.34
C LEU A 44 9.48 12.28 22.05
N GLY A 45 9.71 13.56 21.83
CA GLY A 45 10.87 14.27 22.36
C GLY A 45 12.15 14.14 21.54
N GLN A 46 12.15 13.34 20.48
CA GLN A 46 13.26 13.29 19.53
C GLN A 46 13.14 14.40 18.48
N GLU A 47 14.27 14.90 18.00
CA GLU A 47 14.34 15.85 16.90
C GLU A 47 15.10 15.24 15.73
N PHE A 48 14.63 15.52 14.53
CA PHE A 48 15.22 15.02 13.30
C PHE A 48 15.61 16.19 12.40
N ASP A 49 16.86 16.21 11.94
CA ASP A 49 17.31 17.24 11.00
C ASP A 49 16.63 17.10 9.64
N THR A 50 16.41 15.87 9.20
CA THR A 50 15.79 15.54 7.92
C THR A 50 14.64 14.58 8.11
N VAL A 51 13.48 14.87 7.52
CA VAL A 51 12.32 13.96 7.46
C VAL A 51 11.94 13.73 6.01
N VAL A 52 11.82 12.45 5.64
CA VAL A 52 11.41 12.01 4.31
C VAL A 52 10.03 11.37 4.39
N ALA A 53 9.05 11.99 3.76
CA ALA A 53 7.73 11.40 3.52
C ALA A 53 7.79 10.55 2.25
N ILE A 54 7.39 9.28 2.33
CA ILE A 54 7.38 8.35 1.19
C ILE A 54 5.96 7.86 0.98
N ASP A 55 5.51 7.90 -0.28
CA ASP A 55 4.19 7.43 -0.68
C ASP A 55 3.07 8.14 0.09
N CYS A 56 3.19 9.44 0.19
CA CYS A 56 2.27 10.28 0.94
C CYS A 56 1.80 11.46 0.07
N ALA A 57 0.58 11.33 -0.45
CA ALA A 57 0.00 12.26 -1.43
C ALA A 57 -0.25 13.67 -0.88
N ALA A 58 -0.40 13.82 0.44
CA ALA A 58 -0.69 15.11 1.07
C ALA A 58 -0.19 15.14 2.51
N LYS A 59 0.15 16.33 3.00
CA LYS A 59 0.75 16.52 4.32
C LYS A 59 -0.14 16.03 5.47
N ASP A 60 -1.45 16.18 5.37
CA ASP A 60 -2.43 15.73 6.37
C ASP A 60 -2.41 14.21 6.58
N ARG A 61 -2.02 13.44 5.56
CA ARG A 61 -1.84 11.99 5.67
C ARG A 61 -0.67 11.58 6.56
N LEU A 62 0.23 12.49 6.89
CA LEU A 62 1.29 12.24 7.88
C LEU A 62 0.75 12.13 9.31
N ALA A 63 -0.49 12.57 9.56
CA ALA A 63 -1.21 12.43 10.83
C ALA A 63 -0.33 12.78 12.05
N THR A 64 -0.08 11.85 12.95
CA THR A 64 0.72 12.04 14.17
C THR A 64 2.21 12.32 13.91
N VAL A 65 2.71 12.14 12.68
CA VAL A 65 4.11 12.45 12.28
C VAL A 65 4.28 13.92 11.87
N ILE A 66 3.19 14.68 11.64
CA ILE A 66 3.26 16.10 11.23
C ILE A 66 4.19 16.93 12.11
N PRO A 67 4.19 16.82 13.45
CA PRO A 67 5.07 17.63 14.30
C PRO A 67 6.57 17.40 14.04
N PHE A 68 6.98 16.18 13.71
CA PHE A 68 8.37 15.86 13.35
C PHE A 68 8.70 16.44 11.98
N PHE A 69 7.79 16.30 11.01
CA PHE A 69 7.96 16.84 9.67
C PHE A 69 8.08 18.37 9.71
N ASP A 70 7.25 19.07 10.49
CA ASP A 70 7.27 20.53 10.56
C ASP A 70 8.52 21.10 11.23
N LYS A 71 9.03 20.42 12.25
CA LYS A 71 10.25 20.83 12.98
C LYS A 71 11.54 20.54 12.22
N ALA A 72 11.54 19.57 11.30
CA ALA A 72 12.73 19.20 10.55
C ALA A 72 13.28 20.38 9.74
N LYS A 73 14.62 20.51 9.68
CA LYS A 73 15.30 21.52 8.86
C LYS A 73 15.16 21.22 7.38
N VAL A 74 15.23 19.93 7.02
CA VAL A 74 15.10 19.44 5.65
C VAL A 74 13.88 18.53 5.55
N LYS A 75 12.99 18.86 4.62
CA LYS A 75 11.73 18.15 4.36
C LYS A 75 11.74 17.64 2.93
N ILE A 76 11.60 16.33 2.77
CA ILE A 76 11.63 15.66 1.46
C ILE A 76 10.34 14.88 1.30
N ASN A 77 9.76 14.89 0.09
CA ASN A 77 8.66 14.01 -0.30
C ASN A 77 9.07 13.20 -1.53
N ILE A 78 8.94 11.87 -1.45
CA ILE A 78 9.13 10.94 -2.57
C ILE A 78 7.79 10.26 -2.81
N ASP A 79 7.16 10.51 -3.97
CA ASP A 79 5.79 10.11 -4.20
C ASP A 79 5.49 9.90 -5.69
N HIS A 80 4.37 9.24 -5.98
CA HIS A 80 3.88 8.99 -7.33
C HIS A 80 2.42 9.44 -7.55
N HIS A 81 1.79 10.05 -6.58
CA HIS A 81 0.40 10.50 -6.71
C HIS A 81 0.30 11.76 -7.57
N LYS A 82 -0.51 11.72 -8.63
CA LYS A 82 -0.78 12.87 -9.54
C LYS A 82 -1.36 14.08 -8.81
N THR A 83 -2.05 13.84 -7.69
CA THR A 83 -2.70 14.89 -6.89
C THR A 83 -1.80 15.48 -5.81
N ASN A 84 -0.53 15.09 -5.76
CA ASN A 84 0.41 15.60 -4.75
C ASN A 84 0.63 17.11 -4.92
N PRO A 85 0.37 17.96 -3.89
CA PRO A 85 0.52 19.40 -3.96
C PRO A 85 1.97 19.88 -3.78
N MET A 86 2.97 19.00 -3.81
CA MET A 86 4.40 19.33 -3.62
C MET A 86 4.65 20.04 -2.28
N TYR A 87 4.18 19.46 -1.17
CA TYR A 87 4.12 20.09 0.16
C TYR A 87 5.44 20.12 0.92
N ALA A 88 6.47 19.43 0.46
CA ALA A 88 7.79 19.40 1.08
C ALA A 88 8.72 20.50 0.52
N GLN A 89 9.85 20.71 1.17
CA GLN A 89 10.91 21.60 0.66
C GLN A 89 11.54 21.04 -0.62
N TYR A 90 11.75 19.72 -0.66
CA TYR A 90 12.23 18.98 -1.83
C TYR A 90 11.22 17.91 -2.19
N ASN A 91 10.76 17.91 -3.44
CA ASN A 91 9.73 16.98 -3.92
C ASN A 91 10.27 16.21 -5.11
N TYR A 92 10.41 14.89 -4.93
CA TYR A 92 10.74 13.95 -5.99
C TYR A 92 9.46 13.16 -6.30
N VAL A 93 8.57 13.78 -7.06
CA VAL A 93 7.20 13.29 -7.29
C VAL A 93 6.94 13.11 -8.78
N TYR A 94 6.59 11.88 -9.17
CA TYR A 94 6.39 11.49 -10.57
C TYR A 94 5.07 10.75 -10.74
N GLY A 95 4.02 11.49 -11.09
CA GLY A 95 2.66 10.96 -11.20
C GLY A 95 2.40 9.96 -12.33
N GLU A 96 3.35 9.79 -13.24
CA GLU A 96 3.32 8.77 -14.30
C GLU A 96 3.92 7.43 -13.89
N LYS A 97 4.62 7.38 -12.75
CA LYS A 97 5.20 6.16 -12.23
C LYS A 97 4.17 5.30 -11.53
N SER A 98 4.35 3.99 -11.60
CA SER A 98 3.38 3.03 -11.05
C SER A 98 3.31 3.02 -9.54
N SER A 99 4.39 3.41 -8.88
CA SER A 99 4.53 3.35 -7.42
C SER A 99 5.65 4.24 -6.90
N ALA A 100 5.61 4.60 -5.64
CA ALA A 100 6.75 5.21 -4.96
C ALA A 100 7.99 4.30 -4.97
N GLY A 101 7.81 2.99 -5.10
CA GLY A 101 8.90 2.02 -5.32
C GLY A 101 9.62 2.24 -6.64
N GLU A 102 8.91 2.42 -7.75
CA GLU A 102 9.49 2.72 -9.06
C GLU A 102 10.19 4.08 -9.06
N VAL A 103 9.58 5.10 -8.42
CA VAL A 103 10.21 6.41 -8.24
C VAL A 103 11.54 6.27 -7.51
N LEU A 104 11.59 5.47 -6.44
CA LEU A 104 12.81 5.27 -5.66
C LEU A 104 13.88 4.46 -6.41
N VAL A 105 13.49 3.52 -7.29
CA VAL A 105 14.45 2.82 -8.19
C VAL A 105 15.16 3.84 -9.07
N ASN A 106 14.42 4.76 -9.70
CA ASN A 106 15.00 5.76 -10.58
C ASN A 106 15.90 6.73 -9.80
N PHE A 107 15.41 7.23 -8.66
CA PHE A 107 16.18 8.10 -7.77
C PHE A 107 17.52 7.47 -7.36
N ALA A 108 17.48 6.21 -6.91
CA ALA A 108 18.70 5.51 -6.48
C ALA A 108 19.71 5.31 -7.63
N LYS A 109 19.23 5.04 -8.86
CA LYS A 109 20.07 4.97 -10.05
C LYS A 109 20.70 6.33 -10.40
N GLU A 110 19.94 7.41 -10.36
CA GLU A 110 20.45 8.76 -10.60
C GLU A 110 21.52 9.17 -9.58
N CYS A 111 21.35 8.73 -8.32
CA CYS A 111 22.33 8.94 -7.25
C CYS A 111 23.54 7.99 -7.33
N GLY A 112 23.52 6.98 -8.19
CA GLY A 112 24.56 5.97 -8.26
C GLY A 112 24.61 5.04 -7.04
N TRP A 113 23.51 4.89 -6.30
CA TRP A 113 23.42 4.04 -5.13
C TRP A 113 23.46 2.56 -5.48
N LYS A 114 24.06 1.77 -4.60
CA LYS A 114 24.22 0.33 -4.83
C LYS A 114 23.01 -0.43 -4.33
N PHE A 115 22.47 -1.25 -5.19
CA PHE A 115 21.39 -2.18 -4.85
C PHE A 115 21.98 -3.48 -4.29
N ASP A 116 21.31 -4.03 -3.32
CA ASP A 116 21.47 -5.41 -2.87
C ASP A 116 20.13 -6.16 -3.00
N ARG A 117 20.13 -7.43 -2.64
CA ARG A 117 18.95 -8.29 -2.72
C ARG A 117 17.80 -7.82 -1.82
N ASP A 118 18.10 -7.32 -0.65
CA ASP A 118 17.10 -6.90 0.33
C ASP A 118 16.41 -5.60 -0.12
N ILE A 119 17.20 -4.66 -0.62
CA ILE A 119 16.69 -3.44 -1.26
C ILE A 119 15.82 -3.80 -2.46
N ALA A 120 16.29 -4.70 -3.31
CA ALA A 120 15.54 -5.12 -4.50
C ALA A 120 14.24 -5.85 -4.14
N ASN A 121 14.22 -6.70 -3.11
CA ASN A 121 13.00 -7.33 -2.60
C ASN A 121 11.97 -6.29 -2.15
N ALA A 122 12.40 -5.31 -1.34
CA ALA A 122 11.51 -4.27 -0.82
C ALA A 122 10.93 -3.37 -1.91
N LEU A 123 11.74 -2.99 -2.91
CA LEU A 123 11.29 -2.19 -4.05
C LEU A 123 10.38 -2.97 -4.99
N TYR A 124 10.70 -4.25 -5.26
CA TYR A 124 9.83 -5.12 -6.04
C TYR A 124 8.44 -5.27 -5.39
N VAL A 125 8.39 -5.51 -4.08
CA VAL A 125 7.11 -5.63 -3.36
C VAL A 125 6.32 -4.33 -3.41
N ALA A 126 6.96 -3.16 -3.29
CA ALA A 126 6.29 -1.88 -3.43
C ALA A 126 5.65 -1.72 -4.83
N ILE A 127 6.39 -2.05 -5.89
CA ILE A 127 5.87 -2.02 -7.27
C ILE A 127 4.76 -3.06 -7.45
N LEU A 128 4.96 -4.29 -6.98
CA LEU A 128 4.02 -5.40 -7.10
C LEU A 128 2.66 -5.08 -6.46
N THR A 129 2.68 -4.51 -5.25
CA THR A 129 1.44 -4.22 -4.52
C THR A 129 0.68 -3.04 -5.09
N ASP A 130 1.36 -1.97 -5.48
CA ASP A 130 0.75 -0.77 -6.06
C ASP A 130 0.19 -0.98 -7.46
N THR A 131 0.76 -1.92 -8.21
CA THR A 131 0.25 -2.34 -9.52
C THR A 131 -0.79 -3.46 -9.43
N GLY A 132 -1.15 -3.87 -8.22
CA GLY A 132 -2.07 -4.99 -8.00
C GLY A 132 -1.61 -6.29 -8.65
N GLY A 133 -0.31 -6.59 -8.62
CA GLY A 133 0.29 -7.71 -9.31
C GLY A 133 0.41 -7.48 -10.82
N PHE A 134 0.72 -6.28 -11.24
CA PHE A 134 0.87 -5.83 -12.64
C PHE A 134 -0.41 -5.85 -13.48
N LYS A 135 -1.59 -5.81 -12.84
CA LYS A 135 -2.88 -5.84 -13.53
C LYS A 135 -3.58 -4.48 -13.61
N PHE A 136 -3.08 -3.46 -12.88
CA PHE A 136 -3.68 -2.13 -12.90
C PHE A 136 -3.13 -1.28 -14.05
N ASP A 137 -3.91 -0.26 -14.47
CA ASP A 137 -3.57 0.64 -15.59
C ASP A 137 -2.34 1.51 -15.36
N ASN A 138 -1.88 1.63 -14.11
CA ASN A 138 -0.64 2.29 -13.78
C ASN A 138 0.61 1.45 -14.13
N THR A 139 0.45 0.20 -14.56
CA THR A 139 1.55 -0.66 -15.01
C THR A 139 1.99 -0.26 -16.40
N THR A 140 3.22 0.20 -16.55
CA THR A 140 3.80 0.70 -17.81
C THR A 140 5.00 -0.14 -18.25
N ALA A 141 5.54 0.16 -19.44
CA ALA A 141 6.78 -0.45 -19.90
C ALA A 141 7.96 -0.12 -18.96
N GLU A 142 8.02 1.12 -18.46
CA GLU A 142 9.03 1.55 -17.49
C GLU A 142 8.93 0.75 -16.17
N THR A 143 7.72 0.43 -15.74
CA THR A 143 7.49 -0.44 -14.57
C THR A 143 8.15 -1.80 -14.76
N PHE A 144 7.96 -2.43 -15.93
CA PHE A 144 8.61 -3.72 -16.23
C PHE A 144 10.11 -3.61 -16.37
N LEU A 145 10.65 -2.52 -16.93
CA LEU A 145 12.08 -2.27 -16.97
C LEU A 145 12.67 -2.12 -15.56
N ALA A 146 12.02 -1.37 -14.68
CA ALA A 146 12.44 -1.27 -13.28
C ALA A 146 12.45 -2.63 -12.58
N VAL A 147 11.41 -3.46 -12.82
CA VAL A 147 11.34 -4.83 -12.29
C VAL A 147 12.46 -5.71 -12.86
N ALA A 148 12.72 -5.65 -14.16
CA ALA A 148 13.80 -6.41 -14.80
C ALA A 148 15.17 -6.08 -14.17
N ASP A 149 15.44 -4.80 -13.89
CA ASP A 149 16.66 -4.39 -13.21
C ASP A 149 16.76 -4.95 -11.79
N LEU A 150 15.64 -4.94 -11.04
CA LEU A 150 15.60 -5.52 -9.69
C LEU A 150 15.84 -7.03 -9.71
N MET A 151 15.37 -7.74 -10.75
CA MET A 151 15.60 -9.18 -10.89
C MET A 151 17.08 -9.55 -10.99
N ALA A 152 17.92 -8.65 -11.51
CA ALA A 152 19.36 -8.87 -11.60
C ALA A 152 20.03 -9.07 -10.24
N TYR A 153 19.38 -8.65 -9.14
CA TYR A 153 19.86 -8.81 -7.77
C TYR A 153 19.39 -10.11 -7.09
N GLY A 154 18.88 -11.06 -7.87
CA GLY A 154 18.56 -12.42 -7.40
C GLY A 154 17.30 -12.49 -6.51
N ILE A 155 16.33 -11.59 -6.72
CA ILE A 155 15.01 -11.69 -6.07
C ILE A 155 14.27 -12.93 -6.59
N ASN A 156 13.30 -13.41 -5.80
CA ASN A 156 12.40 -14.49 -6.21
C ASN A 156 10.96 -13.96 -6.36
N PRO A 157 10.53 -13.54 -7.57
CA PRO A 157 9.21 -12.98 -7.80
C PRO A 157 8.07 -13.89 -7.36
N SER A 158 8.19 -15.21 -7.58
CA SER A 158 7.16 -16.19 -7.19
C SER A 158 6.99 -16.24 -5.68
N LEU A 159 8.09 -16.26 -4.91
CA LEU A 159 8.04 -16.23 -3.45
C LEU A 159 7.42 -14.92 -2.94
N LEU A 160 7.87 -13.78 -3.47
CA LEU A 160 7.38 -12.46 -3.07
C LEU A 160 5.90 -12.29 -3.40
N TYR A 161 5.46 -12.78 -4.57
CA TYR A 161 4.04 -12.79 -4.95
C TYR A 161 3.20 -13.64 -3.97
N ARG A 162 3.67 -14.84 -3.64
CA ARG A 162 2.98 -15.70 -2.66
C ARG A 162 2.86 -15.04 -1.30
N CYS A 163 3.92 -14.42 -0.81
CA CYS A 163 3.88 -13.67 0.46
C CYS A 163 2.82 -12.56 0.41
N CYS A 164 2.71 -11.81 -0.70
CA CYS A 164 1.77 -10.71 -0.82
C CYS A 164 0.31 -11.12 -1.07
N TYR A 165 0.07 -12.22 -1.81
CA TYR A 165 -1.27 -12.51 -2.32
C TYR A 165 -1.82 -13.90 -1.96
N GLU A 166 -0.96 -14.85 -1.59
CA GLU A 166 -1.35 -16.25 -1.39
C GLU A 166 -1.14 -16.74 0.05
N SER A 167 -0.72 -15.87 0.98
CA SER A 167 -0.49 -16.20 2.40
C SER A 167 -1.65 -15.73 3.28
N LYS A 168 -2.89 -16.09 2.90
CA LYS A 168 -4.08 -15.67 3.65
C LYS A 168 -4.34 -16.60 4.86
N PRO A 169 -4.62 -16.03 6.05
CA PRO A 169 -5.12 -16.82 7.18
C PRO A 169 -6.39 -17.58 6.83
N VAL A 170 -6.61 -18.72 7.47
CA VAL A 170 -7.81 -19.54 7.23
C VAL A 170 -9.09 -18.81 7.59
N GLU A 171 -9.03 -17.90 8.55
CA GLU A 171 -10.12 -17.02 8.97
C GLU A 171 -10.55 -16.08 7.84
N THR A 172 -9.59 -15.50 7.12
CA THR A 172 -9.85 -14.67 5.91
C THR A 172 -10.59 -15.49 4.85
N VAL A 173 -10.13 -16.71 4.58
CA VAL A 173 -10.78 -17.59 3.56
C VAL A 173 -12.20 -17.94 3.95
N LYS A 174 -12.42 -18.33 5.22
CA LYS A 174 -13.75 -18.67 5.74
C LYS A 174 -14.71 -17.49 5.74
N LEU A 175 -14.24 -16.33 6.20
CA LEU A 175 -15.05 -15.11 6.21
C LEU A 175 -15.40 -14.68 4.79
N SER A 176 -14.45 -14.73 3.86
CA SER A 176 -14.67 -14.41 2.45
C SER A 176 -15.72 -15.34 1.82
N ALA A 177 -15.62 -16.65 2.05
CA ALA A 177 -16.61 -17.62 1.59
C ALA A 177 -18.00 -17.32 2.15
N CYS A 178 -18.11 -17.03 3.46
CA CYS A 178 -19.36 -16.63 4.11
C CYS A 178 -19.93 -15.34 3.47
N ALA A 179 -19.13 -14.32 3.30
CA ALA A 179 -19.55 -13.03 2.74
C ALA A 179 -20.00 -13.17 1.27
N ILE A 180 -19.26 -13.91 0.45
CA ILE A 180 -19.61 -14.15 -0.95
C ILE A 180 -20.91 -14.97 -1.07
N SER A 181 -21.12 -15.99 -0.22
CA SER A 181 -22.35 -16.80 -0.25
C SER A 181 -23.61 -16.01 0.09
N LYS A 182 -23.49 -14.89 0.80
CA LYS A 182 -24.58 -13.98 1.16
C LYS A 182 -24.68 -12.76 0.24
N SER A 183 -23.80 -12.65 -0.77
CA SER A 183 -23.80 -11.48 -1.64
C SER A 183 -25.08 -11.41 -2.47
N GLU A 184 -25.57 -10.20 -2.65
CA GLU A 184 -26.73 -9.88 -3.45
C GLU A 184 -26.32 -9.07 -4.69
N PHE A 185 -27.08 -9.29 -5.76
CA PHE A 185 -26.84 -8.65 -7.06
C PHE A 185 -28.08 -7.87 -7.47
N LEU A 186 -27.94 -6.57 -7.66
CA LEU A 186 -29.00 -5.65 -8.04
C LEU A 186 -28.79 -5.13 -9.47
N SER A 187 -29.83 -4.49 -10.04
CA SER A 187 -29.76 -3.83 -11.34
C SER A 187 -29.24 -4.76 -12.46
N ASN A 188 -29.82 -5.95 -12.58
CA ASN A 188 -29.41 -6.98 -13.54
C ASN A 188 -27.95 -7.42 -13.38
N GLY A 189 -27.47 -7.50 -12.13
CA GLY A 189 -26.12 -7.94 -11.80
C GLY A 189 -25.05 -6.87 -11.90
N LYS A 190 -25.42 -5.60 -12.10
CA LYS A 190 -24.46 -4.50 -12.20
C LYS A 190 -23.95 -4.00 -10.86
N ILE A 191 -24.71 -4.22 -9.80
CA ILE A 191 -24.36 -3.83 -8.45
C ILE A 191 -24.26 -5.10 -7.61
N ALA A 192 -23.13 -5.30 -6.93
CA ALA A 192 -22.94 -6.39 -6.00
C ALA A 192 -22.65 -5.84 -4.60
N TYR A 193 -23.30 -6.43 -3.59
CA TYR A 193 -22.96 -6.10 -2.21
C TYR A 193 -23.06 -7.31 -1.29
N THR A 194 -22.41 -7.20 -0.15
CA THR A 194 -22.55 -8.15 0.96
C THR A 194 -22.52 -7.41 2.29
N ILE A 195 -23.14 -8.01 3.30
CA ILE A 195 -23.14 -7.49 4.66
C ILE A 195 -22.36 -8.47 5.55
N ILE A 196 -21.35 -7.98 6.21
CA ILE A 196 -20.56 -8.73 7.20
C ILE A 196 -21.01 -8.28 8.59
N THR A 197 -21.65 -9.18 9.32
CA THR A 197 -22.12 -8.93 10.68
C THR A 197 -21.06 -9.24 11.73
N LEU A 198 -21.23 -8.70 12.94
CA LEU A 198 -20.39 -9.06 14.09
C LEU A 198 -20.49 -10.57 14.41
N ASP A 199 -21.66 -11.19 14.16
CA ASP A 199 -21.83 -12.64 14.30
C ASP A 199 -21.03 -13.43 13.26
N ASP A 200 -20.96 -12.97 12.01
CA ASP A 200 -20.10 -13.56 10.98
C ASP A 200 -18.62 -13.50 11.38
N MET A 201 -18.19 -12.34 11.87
CA MET A 201 -16.82 -12.16 12.37
C MET A 201 -16.52 -13.15 13.50
N LYS A 202 -17.42 -13.25 14.47
CA LYS A 202 -17.28 -14.15 15.62
C LYS A 202 -17.26 -15.62 15.21
N LYS A 203 -18.19 -16.06 14.36
CA LYS A 203 -18.30 -17.44 13.86
C LYS A 203 -17.05 -17.89 13.12
N ASN A 204 -16.46 -17.00 12.34
CA ASN A 204 -15.25 -17.27 11.58
C ASN A 204 -13.95 -16.95 12.33
N LYS A 205 -14.02 -16.52 13.60
CA LYS A 205 -12.89 -16.05 14.42
C LYS A 205 -12.07 -14.97 13.69
N ALA A 206 -12.77 -14.13 12.92
CA ALA A 206 -12.15 -13.16 12.05
C ALA A 206 -11.91 -11.82 12.77
N LEU A 207 -10.81 -11.17 12.41
CA LEU A 207 -10.47 -9.81 12.81
C LEU A 207 -10.83 -8.82 11.69
N ASN A 208 -10.77 -7.53 11.97
CA ASN A 208 -11.09 -6.49 11.00
C ASN A 208 -10.27 -6.58 9.71
N GLU A 209 -8.99 -6.92 9.81
CA GLU A 209 -8.07 -7.10 8.68
C GLU A 209 -8.47 -8.28 7.75
N HIS A 210 -9.21 -9.27 8.28
CA HIS A 210 -9.68 -10.41 7.48
C HIS A 210 -10.83 -10.05 6.53
N THR A 211 -11.36 -8.83 6.59
CA THR A 211 -12.38 -8.34 5.65
C THR A 211 -11.78 -7.80 4.34
N ASP A 212 -10.45 -7.63 4.29
CA ASP A 212 -9.78 -7.10 3.10
C ASP A 212 -9.81 -8.11 1.95
N GLY A 213 -10.02 -7.58 0.74
CA GLY A 213 -10.11 -8.38 -0.47
C GLY A 213 -11.52 -8.90 -0.81
N ILE A 214 -12.51 -8.82 0.09
CA ILE A 214 -13.88 -9.32 -0.18
C ILE A 214 -14.57 -8.48 -1.26
N VAL A 215 -14.45 -7.16 -1.21
CA VAL A 215 -15.05 -6.29 -2.21
C VAL A 215 -14.41 -6.48 -3.59
N GLU A 216 -13.10 -6.74 -3.63
CA GLU A 216 -12.37 -7.08 -4.84
C GLU A 216 -12.86 -8.38 -5.47
N MET A 217 -13.26 -9.38 -4.66
CA MET A 217 -13.85 -10.62 -5.15
C MET A 217 -15.21 -10.38 -5.79
N LEU A 218 -16.08 -9.55 -5.20
CA LEU A 218 -17.37 -9.18 -5.79
C LEU A 218 -17.18 -8.46 -7.14
N ARG A 219 -16.20 -7.59 -7.22
CA ARG A 219 -15.87 -6.85 -8.45
C ARG A 219 -15.36 -7.74 -9.60
N GLN A 220 -14.86 -8.94 -9.31
CA GLN A 220 -14.40 -9.89 -10.34
C GLN A 220 -15.54 -10.50 -11.14
N VAL A 221 -16.79 -10.36 -10.70
CA VAL A 221 -17.96 -10.82 -11.44
C VAL A 221 -18.14 -9.93 -12.69
N ASN A 222 -18.20 -10.54 -13.86
CA ASN A 222 -18.13 -9.86 -15.17
C ASN A 222 -19.19 -8.76 -15.37
N SER A 223 -20.39 -8.93 -14.79
CA SER A 223 -21.49 -7.97 -14.91
C SER A 223 -21.42 -6.81 -13.93
N VAL A 224 -20.56 -6.89 -12.92
CA VAL A 224 -20.56 -5.95 -11.79
C VAL A 224 -19.82 -4.65 -12.16
N ASP A 225 -20.56 -3.56 -12.15
CA ASP A 225 -20.04 -2.20 -12.32
C ASP A 225 -19.66 -1.58 -10.96
N ILE A 226 -20.42 -1.87 -9.89
CA ILE A 226 -20.21 -1.33 -8.55
C ILE A 226 -20.24 -2.47 -7.55
N ALA A 227 -19.24 -2.52 -6.66
CA ALA A 227 -19.21 -3.46 -5.57
C ALA A 227 -18.98 -2.74 -4.24
N PHE A 228 -19.70 -3.14 -3.18
CA PHE A 228 -19.45 -2.64 -1.84
C PHE A 228 -19.67 -3.72 -0.77
N VAL A 229 -18.97 -3.54 0.33
CA VAL A 229 -19.09 -4.34 1.54
C VAL A 229 -19.56 -3.45 2.67
N ILE A 230 -20.67 -3.83 3.28
CA ILE A 230 -21.20 -3.18 4.48
C ILE A 230 -20.75 -4.02 5.67
N LYS A 231 -20.06 -3.39 6.61
CA LYS A 231 -19.59 -4.04 7.82
C LYS A 231 -20.31 -3.48 9.05
N GLU A 232 -20.90 -4.37 9.82
CA GLU A 232 -21.43 -4.05 11.13
C GLU A 232 -20.28 -3.79 12.12
N THR A 233 -20.41 -2.74 12.92
CA THR A 233 -19.50 -2.37 14.01
C THR A 233 -20.31 -2.13 15.27
N GLU A 234 -19.68 -2.05 16.43
CA GLU A 234 -20.36 -1.72 17.69
C GLU A 234 -21.06 -0.34 17.65
N GLU A 235 -20.59 0.57 16.77
CA GLU A 235 -21.12 1.92 16.59
C GLU A 235 -22.16 2.01 15.46
N GLY A 236 -22.45 0.92 14.73
CA GLY A 236 -23.35 0.89 13.57
C GLY A 236 -22.72 0.22 12.36
N PHE A 237 -22.98 0.76 11.15
CA PHE A 237 -22.51 0.18 9.90
C PHE A 237 -21.47 1.08 9.22
N ARG A 238 -20.44 0.48 8.63
CA ARG A 238 -19.46 1.15 7.77
C ARG A 238 -19.45 0.47 6.42
N ALA A 239 -19.46 1.26 5.35
CA ALA A 239 -19.35 0.77 3.99
C ALA A 239 -17.93 1.00 3.44
N LYS A 240 -17.38 -0.03 2.77
CA LYS A 240 -16.21 0.09 1.88
C LYS A 240 -16.71 -0.13 0.46
N GLU A 241 -16.55 0.90 -0.38
CA GLU A 241 -16.96 0.89 -1.78
C GLU A 241 -15.72 0.81 -2.69
N ILE A 242 -15.84 0.05 -3.77
CA ILE A 242 -14.93 0.14 -4.90
C ILE A 242 -15.78 0.35 -6.15
N CYS A 243 -15.69 1.55 -6.72
CA CYS A 243 -16.23 1.87 -8.04
C CYS A 243 -15.42 1.19 -9.15
N PRO A 244 -16.01 1.01 -10.33
CA PRO A 244 -15.36 0.31 -11.41
C PRO A 244 -14.08 0.99 -11.88
N TYR A 245 -13.24 0.16 -12.43
CA TYR A 245 -12.07 0.48 -13.22
C TYR A 245 -12.29 1.71 -14.11
N GLN A 246 -11.41 2.70 -14.07
CA GLN A 246 -11.43 3.89 -14.96
C GLN A 246 -11.13 3.51 -16.43
N GLY A 247 -11.75 2.47 -16.95
CA GLY A 247 -11.60 2.00 -18.33
C GLY A 247 -12.92 1.86 -19.09
N ARG A 248 -14.06 2.00 -18.40
CA ARG A 248 -15.37 2.13 -19.07
C ARG A 248 -16.03 3.38 -18.51
N SER A 249 -16.04 4.42 -19.33
CA SER A 249 -16.68 5.73 -19.18
C SER A 249 -17.77 5.80 -18.09
N GLY A 250 -17.43 6.40 -16.95
CA GLY A 250 -18.41 6.68 -15.92
C GLY A 250 -17.76 7.31 -14.69
N HIS A 251 -17.86 8.63 -14.59
CA HIS A 251 -17.42 9.37 -13.41
C HIS A 251 -18.33 9.04 -12.24
N CYS A 252 -17.85 8.27 -11.25
CA CYS A 252 -18.43 8.34 -9.91
C CYS A 252 -17.80 9.53 -9.18
N ARG A 253 -18.51 10.64 -9.14
CA ARG A 253 -18.27 11.68 -8.15
C ARG A 253 -19.13 11.35 -6.94
N VAL A 254 -18.50 11.05 -5.81
CA VAL A 254 -19.16 11.10 -4.51
C VAL A 254 -18.98 12.51 -3.98
N SER A 255 -20.09 13.23 -3.86
CA SER A 255 -20.19 14.52 -3.18
C SER A 255 -20.26 14.30 -1.67
#